data_7e43f042a4ad4fcc4ea47f10affb1ce2
#
_entry.id   7e43f042a4ad4fcc4ea47f10affb1ce2
#
_cell.length_a   1.000
_cell.length_b   1.000
_cell.length_c   1.000
_cell.angle_alpha   90.00
_cell.angle_beta   90.00
_cell.angle_gamma   90.00
#
_symmetry.space_group_name_H-M   'P 1'
#
loop_
_entity.id
_entity.type
_entity.pdbx_description
1 polymer ?
#
loop_
_entity_poly.entity_id
_entity_poly.type
_entity_poly.pdbx_seq_one_letter_code
_entity_poly.pdbx_strand_id
1 'polypeptide(L)'
;MTVNPKQTTFTRKRYNTLAALYDAMEFGIERRQFQRWRQHLWQDVQGPRVLEIGVGTGKNIPFYPPRVFVTGIDLAEKMLAKALLRMQTIDSRNNALLLMDAQTMAFSDATFDEVVSTFVFCSVPDPVLGLKEALRVVKPGGRLLMLEHMLAEPPALARAMTYVDPAIHWMMGVHIARPTVEHVAAAGWLIDQVTPLSYGAIFRRIIAHKPN
;
A
#
# COMPACT_ATOMS: atom_id res chain seq x y z
N MET A 1 11.20 -15.80 -8.32
CA MET A 1 11.82 -14.61 -7.67
C MET A 1 11.89 -14.90 -6.19
N THR A 2 12.99 -14.55 -5.52
CA THR A 2 13.19 -14.82 -4.09
C THR A 2 13.33 -13.48 -3.36
N VAL A 3 12.76 -13.38 -2.16
CA VAL A 3 12.88 -12.19 -1.30
C VAL A 3 14.35 -11.87 -1.03
N ASN A 4 14.75 -10.61 -1.16
CA ASN A 4 16.08 -10.14 -0.79
C ASN A 4 16.10 -9.72 0.70
N PRO A 5 16.68 -10.51 1.61
CA PRO A 5 16.61 -10.24 3.06
C PRO A 5 17.29 -8.93 3.48
N LYS A 6 18.32 -8.51 2.74
CA LYS A 6 19.05 -7.25 3.03
C LYS A 6 18.18 -6.03 2.75
N GLN A 7 17.47 -6.03 1.62
CA GLN A 7 16.57 -4.94 1.26
C GLN A 7 15.34 -4.88 2.17
N THR A 8 14.73 -6.02 2.47
CA THR A 8 13.63 -6.12 3.45
C THR A 8 14.05 -5.58 4.82
N THR A 9 15.25 -5.97 5.31
CA THR A 9 15.78 -5.47 6.58
C THR A 9 16.04 -3.95 6.52
N PHE A 10 16.54 -3.43 5.42
CA PHE A 10 16.75 -1.99 5.22
C PHE A 10 15.42 -1.23 5.32
N THR A 11 14.40 -1.63 4.55
CA THR A 11 13.07 -1.03 4.57
C THR A 11 12.48 -1.05 5.97
N ARG A 12 12.46 -2.22 6.64
CA ARG A 12 11.95 -2.38 8.00
C ARG A 12 12.63 -1.43 9.00
N LYS A 13 13.96 -1.33 8.97
CA LYS A 13 14.71 -0.42 9.84
C LYS A 13 14.37 1.04 9.59
N ARG A 14 14.24 1.45 8.32
CA ARG A 14 13.87 2.83 7.97
C ARG A 14 12.49 3.20 8.52
N TYR A 15 11.48 2.37 8.28
CA TYR A 15 10.13 2.62 8.76
C TYR A 15 10.04 2.59 10.29
N ASN A 16 10.75 1.69 10.96
CA ASN A 16 10.84 1.68 12.42
C ASN A 16 11.50 2.96 12.99
N THR A 17 12.48 3.53 12.30
CA THR A 17 13.11 4.79 12.70
C THR A 17 12.17 5.98 12.45
N LEU A 18 11.50 6.00 11.29
CA LEU A 18 10.59 7.08 10.92
C LEU A 18 9.27 7.05 11.67
N ALA A 19 8.87 5.92 12.26
CA ALA A 19 7.56 5.74 12.88
C ALA A 19 7.19 6.85 13.88
N ALA A 20 8.14 7.38 14.65
CA ALA A 20 7.89 8.45 15.61
C ALA A 20 7.45 9.76 14.96
N LEU A 21 8.05 10.10 13.80
CA LEU A 21 7.86 11.36 13.10
C LEU A 21 6.89 11.24 11.91
N TYR A 22 6.54 10.01 11.50
CA TYR A 22 5.78 9.73 10.28
C TYR A 22 4.46 10.51 10.22
N ASP A 23 3.69 10.46 11.31
CA ASP A 23 2.41 11.18 11.38
C ASP A 23 2.58 12.70 11.33
N ALA A 24 3.67 13.23 11.91
CA ALA A 24 3.98 14.66 11.89
C ALA A 24 4.44 15.13 10.50
N MET A 25 5.24 14.32 9.80
CA MET A 25 5.73 14.64 8.45
C MET A 25 4.59 14.74 7.42
N GLU A 26 3.57 13.88 7.55
CA GLU A 26 2.41 13.86 6.65
C GLU A 26 1.27 14.79 7.07
N PHE A 27 1.32 15.36 8.29
CA PHE A 27 0.18 16.05 8.91
C PHE A 27 -0.45 17.15 8.03
N GLY A 28 0.37 17.93 7.33
CA GLY A 28 -0.13 19.03 6.48
C GLY A 28 -0.84 18.56 5.21
N ILE A 29 -0.28 17.56 4.54
CA ILE A 29 -0.78 17.02 3.27
C ILE A 29 -1.92 16.03 3.56
N GLU A 30 -1.77 15.17 4.57
CA GLU A 30 -2.74 14.17 4.98
C GLU A 30 -4.11 14.78 5.28
N ARG A 31 -4.13 15.89 6.03
CA ARG A 31 -5.38 16.49 6.51
C ARG A 31 -6.28 17.04 5.41
N ARG A 32 -5.76 17.39 4.24
CA ARG A 32 -6.55 18.06 3.18
C ARG A 32 -6.84 17.17 1.97
N GLN A 33 -5.92 16.30 1.61
CA GLN A 33 -5.97 15.59 0.32
C GLN A 33 -5.94 14.08 0.47
N PHE A 34 -4.94 13.53 1.19
CA PHE A 34 -4.79 12.08 1.34
C PHE A 34 -5.95 11.44 2.11
N GLN A 35 -6.46 12.12 3.13
CA GLN A 35 -7.61 11.65 3.90
C GLN A 35 -8.85 11.46 3.00
N ARG A 36 -9.13 12.42 2.10
CA ARG A 36 -10.25 12.30 1.14
C ARG A 36 -10.04 11.13 0.18
N TRP A 37 -8.82 10.96 -0.35
CA TRP A 37 -8.53 9.86 -1.26
C TRP A 37 -8.65 8.50 -0.59
N ARG A 38 -8.16 8.37 0.66
CA ARG A 38 -8.32 7.16 1.47
C ARG A 38 -9.80 6.85 1.70
N GLN A 39 -10.59 7.85 2.12
CA GLN A 39 -12.02 7.70 2.33
C GLN A 39 -12.74 7.20 1.07
N HIS A 40 -12.48 7.81 -0.09
CA HIS A 40 -13.09 7.37 -1.35
C HIS A 40 -12.65 5.96 -1.74
N LEU A 41 -11.37 5.61 -1.55
CA LEU A 41 -10.89 4.25 -1.85
C LEU A 41 -11.63 3.20 -1.00
N TRP A 42 -11.80 3.46 0.29
CA TRP A 42 -12.48 2.54 1.21
C TRP A 42 -14.00 2.47 0.98
N GLN A 43 -14.62 3.49 0.39
CA GLN A 43 -16.02 3.45 -0.06
C GLN A 43 -16.24 2.49 -1.24
N ASP A 44 -15.21 2.25 -2.05
CA ASP A 44 -15.25 1.32 -3.18
C ASP A 44 -15.14 -0.16 -2.75
N VAL A 45 -14.79 -0.43 -1.48
CA VAL A 45 -14.67 -1.79 -0.94
C VAL A 45 -16.03 -2.46 -0.85
N GLN A 46 -16.15 -3.66 -1.42
CA GLN A 46 -17.40 -4.42 -1.55
C GLN A 46 -17.36 -5.78 -0.87
N GLY A 47 -16.18 -6.40 -0.84
CA GLY A 47 -16.00 -7.75 -0.30
C GLY A 47 -16.04 -7.80 1.22
N PRO A 48 -16.50 -8.91 1.82
CA PRO A 48 -16.56 -9.06 3.28
C PRO A 48 -15.18 -9.27 3.92
N ARG A 49 -14.19 -9.81 3.20
CA ARG A 49 -12.84 -10.11 3.72
C ARG A 49 -11.79 -9.36 2.92
N VAL A 50 -11.18 -8.38 3.55
CA VAL A 50 -10.21 -7.47 2.91
C VAL A 50 -8.84 -7.63 3.55
N LEU A 51 -7.82 -7.72 2.72
CA LEU A 51 -6.43 -7.59 3.13
C LEU A 51 -5.97 -6.15 2.90
N GLU A 52 -5.53 -5.45 3.93
CA GLU A 52 -4.78 -4.21 3.76
C GLU A 52 -3.29 -4.48 3.83
N ILE A 53 -2.56 -4.15 2.75
CA ILE A 53 -1.11 -4.24 2.70
C ILE A 53 -0.51 -2.90 3.09
N GLY A 54 0.42 -2.90 4.07
CA GLY A 54 1.11 -1.71 4.55
C GLY A 54 0.21 -0.78 5.37
N VAL A 55 -0.35 -1.30 6.46
CA VAL A 55 -1.21 -0.52 7.38
C VAL A 55 -0.51 0.74 7.90
N GLY A 56 0.81 0.71 8.03
CA GLY A 56 1.60 1.81 8.57
C GLY A 56 1.15 2.16 9.99
N THR A 57 0.90 3.45 10.24
CA THR A 57 0.38 3.94 11.53
C THR A 57 -1.14 3.81 11.66
N GLY A 58 -1.82 3.13 10.71
CA GLY A 58 -3.27 2.88 10.76
C GLY A 58 -4.15 4.02 10.26
N LYS A 59 -3.67 4.85 9.32
CA LYS A 59 -4.42 6.01 8.82
C LYS A 59 -5.70 5.66 8.06
N ASN A 60 -5.81 4.41 7.57
CA ASN A 60 -7.01 3.91 6.91
C ASN A 60 -8.06 3.38 7.88
N ILE A 61 -7.68 3.01 9.09
CA ILE A 61 -8.57 2.38 10.09
C ILE A 61 -9.89 3.15 10.30
N PRO A 62 -9.91 4.51 10.35
CA PRO A 62 -11.16 5.27 10.47
C PRO A 62 -12.15 5.11 9.31
N PHE A 63 -11.69 4.58 8.17
CA PHE A 63 -12.49 4.45 6.95
C PHE A 63 -12.93 3.00 6.68
N TYR A 64 -12.55 2.04 7.53
CA TYR A 64 -12.95 0.65 7.37
C TYR A 64 -14.48 0.54 7.43
N PRO A 65 -15.13 -0.06 6.42
CA PRO A 65 -16.58 -0.24 6.46
C PRO A 65 -16.99 -1.19 7.62
N PRO A 66 -18.06 -0.88 8.38
CA PRO A 66 -18.42 -1.65 9.59
C PRO A 66 -18.69 -3.14 9.36
N ARG A 67 -19.09 -3.52 8.13
CA ARG A 67 -19.44 -4.90 7.75
C ARG A 67 -18.29 -5.68 7.12
N VAL A 68 -17.09 -5.13 7.08
CA VAL A 68 -15.93 -5.74 6.44
C VAL A 68 -14.97 -6.24 7.52
N PHE A 69 -14.41 -7.43 7.30
CA PHE A 69 -13.32 -7.98 8.10
C PHE A 69 -12.00 -7.58 7.46
N VAL A 70 -11.29 -6.66 8.05
CA VAL A 70 -9.98 -6.21 7.53
C VAL A 70 -8.87 -6.93 8.28
N THR A 71 -8.02 -7.62 7.52
CA THR A 71 -6.74 -8.10 8.00
C THR A 71 -5.66 -7.16 7.46
N GLY A 72 -5.04 -6.38 8.34
CA GLY A 72 -3.97 -5.46 7.97
C GLY A 72 -2.59 -6.06 8.23
N ILE A 73 -1.65 -5.89 7.29
CA ILE A 73 -0.26 -6.30 7.48
C ILE A 73 0.70 -5.13 7.35
N ASP A 74 1.79 -5.17 8.11
CA ASP A 74 2.91 -4.24 7.96
C ASP A 74 4.24 -4.95 8.27
N LEU A 75 5.31 -4.50 7.63
CA LEU A 75 6.66 -5.03 7.83
C LEU A 75 7.33 -4.49 9.08
N ALA A 76 6.91 -3.29 9.54
CA ALA A 76 7.58 -2.53 10.60
C ALA A 76 6.80 -2.59 11.93
N GLU A 77 7.42 -3.17 12.95
CA GLU A 77 6.80 -3.38 14.27
C GLU A 77 6.32 -2.07 14.93
N LYS A 78 7.10 -1.00 14.79
CA LYS A 78 6.77 0.31 15.40
C LYS A 78 5.62 1.02 14.67
N MET A 79 5.48 0.81 13.37
CA MET A 79 4.32 1.26 12.61
C MET A 79 3.07 0.53 13.08
N LEU A 80 3.15 -0.79 13.14
CA LEU A 80 2.06 -1.65 13.56
C LEU A 80 1.59 -1.36 14.99
N ALA A 81 2.53 -1.07 15.91
CA ALA A 81 2.21 -0.68 17.28
C ALA A 81 1.33 0.58 17.34
N LYS A 82 1.61 1.58 16.51
CA LYS A 82 0.75 2.78 16.40
C LYS A 82 -0.61 2.47 15.80
N ALA A 83 -0.67 1.61 14.78
CA ALA A 83 -1.93 1.17 14.20
C ALA A 83 -2.80 0.44 15.22
N LEU A 84 -2.22 -0.42 16.06
CA LEU A 84 -2.91 -1.11 17.16
C LEU A 84 -3.50 -0.13 18.16
N LEU A 85 -2.75 0.90 18.57
CA LEU A 85 -3.27 1.96 19.44
C LEU A 85 -4.45 2.69 18.80
N ARG A 86 -4.35 3.02 17.50
CA ARG A 86 -5.44 3.68 16.78
C ARG A 86 -6.66 2.77 16.63
N MET A 87 -6.46 1.48 16.42
CA MET A 87 -7.55 0.51 16.33
C MET A 87 -8.34 0.38 17.64
N GLN A 88 -7.69 0.56 18.80
CA GLN A 88 -8.37 0.54 20.12
C GLN A 88 -9.32 1.71 20.33
N THR A 89 -9.15 2.82 19.61
CA THR A 89 -10.02 4.00 19.71
C THR A 89 -11.31 3.90 18.88
N ILE A 90 -11.45 2.85 18.08
CA ILE A 90 -12.56 2.62 17.16
C ILE A 90 -13.16 1.25 17.46
N ASP A 91 -14.49 1.11 17.39
CA ASP A 91 -15.11 -0.22 17.53
C ASP A 91 -14.80 -1.09 16.31
N SER A 92 -13.66 -1.78 16.38
CA SER A 92 -13.06 -2.55 15.28
C SER A 92 -12.86 -4.03 15.61
N ARG A 93 -13.81 -4.62 16.39
CA ARG A 93 -13.70 -6.00 16.92
C ARG A 93 -13.48 -7.09 15.85
N ASN A 94 -13.77 -6.78 14.61
CA ASN A 94 -13.66 -7.73 13.50
C ASN A 94 -12.35 -7.59 12.68
N ASN A 95 -11.43 -6.72 13.11
CA ASN A 95 -10.21 -6.45 12.37
C ASN A 95 -8.98 -7.05 13.07
N ALA A 96 -7.99 -7.48 12.29
CA ALA A 96 -6.73 -8.01 12.78
C ALA A 96 -5.55 -7.26 12.17
N LEU A 97 -4.47 -7.08 12.95
CA LEU A 97 -3.22 -6.50 12.47
C LEU A 97 -2.08 -7.48 12.72
N LEU A 98 -1.27 -7.75 11.70
CA LEU A 98 -0.22 -8.77 11.71
C LEU A 98 1.11 -8.19 11.21
N LEU A 99 2.20 -8.57 11.87
CA LEU A 99 3.56 -8.29 11.38
C LEU A 99 3.89 -9.28 10.26
N MET A 100 4.01 -8.78 9.03
CA MET A 100 4.20 -9.64 7.86
C MET A 100 4.84 -8.87 6.70
N ASP A 101 5.66 -9.57 5.90
CA ASP A 101 6.21 -9.05 4.64
C ASP A 101 5.21 -9.31 3.49
N ALA A 102 4.87 -8.26 2.74
CA ALA A 102 4.01 -8.36 1.57
C ALA A 102 4.58 -9.26 0.45
N GLN A 103 5.90 -9.48 0.44
CA GLN A 103 6.58 -10.32 -0.56
C GLN A 103 6.49 -11.82 -0.24
N THR A 104 6.06 -12.20 0.97
CA THR A 104 5.91 -13.61 1.40
C THR A 104 4.85 -13.69 2.49
N MET A 105 3.60 -13.80 2.07
CA MET A 105 2.46 -13.79 3.00
C MET A 105 2.10 -15.20 3.46
N ALA A 106 1.95 -15.39 4.77
CA ALA A 106 1.56 -16.65 5.39
C ALA A 106 0.04 -16.91 5.34
N PHE A 107 -0.62 -16.45 4.27
CA PHE A 107 -2.03 -16.75 4.00
C PHE A 107 -2.16 -17.83 2.92
N SER A 108 -3.23 -18.61 3.01
CA SER A 108 -3.60 -19.56 1.95
C SER A 108 -4.03 -18.81 0.68
N ASP A 109 -3.95 -19.48 -0.47
CA ASP A 109 -4.48 -18.98 -1.73
C ASP A 109 -5.97 -18.66 -1.60
N ALA A 110 -6.44 -17.68 -2.35
CA ALA A 110 -7.85 -17.32 -2.45
C ALA A 110 -8.57 -17.09 -1.09
N THR A 111 -7.86 -16.46 -0.13
CA THR A 111 -8.37 -16.18 1.21
C THR A 111 -9.24 -14.92 1.25
N PHE A 112 -8.88 -13.88 0.50
CA PHE A 112 -9.50 -12.56 0.56
C PHE A 112 -10.36 -12.29 -0.68
N ASP A 113 -11.39 -11.46 -0.51
CA ASP A 113 -12.20 -10.98 -1.62
C ASP A 113 -11.55 -9.79 -2.30
N GLU A 114 -10.84 -8.95 -1.52
CA GLU A 114 -10.18 -7.74 -2.01
C GLU A 114 -8.88 -7.47 -1.28
N VAL A 115 -7.97 -6.78 -1.96
CA VAL A 115 -6.75 -6.19 -1.39
C VAL A 115 -6.82 -4.67 -1.52
N VAL A 116 -6.48 -3.97 -0.45
CA VAL A 116 -6.31 -2.50 -0.42
C VAL A 116 -4.86 -2.18 -0.10
N SER A 117 -4.31 -1.18 -0.78
CA SER A 117 -2.97 -0.65 -0.51
C SER A 117 -2.93 0.86 -0.69
N THR A 118 -2.28 1.59 0.23
CA THR A 118 -2.14 3.05 0.13
C THR A 118 -0.71 3.49 0.44
N PHE A 119 0.00 3.94 -0.59
CA PHE A 119 1.37 4.47 -0.52
C PHE A 119 2.39 3.45 0.02
N VAL A 120 2.33 2.21 -0.47
CA VAL A 120 3.13 1.08 0.02
C VAL A 120 4.12 0.57 -1.01
N PHE A 121 3.67 0.34 -2.24
CA PHE A 121 4.49 -0.32 -3.26
C PHE A 121 5.66 0.55 -3.77
N CYS A 122 5.68 1.82 -3.39
CA CYS A 122 6.87 2.67 -3.53
C CYS A 122 8.03 2.22 -2.61
N SER A 123 7.77 1.49 -1.53
CA SER A 123 8.78 1.06 -0.55
C SER A 123 8.99 -0.46 -0.46
N VAL A 124 8.09 -1.28 -1.01
CA VAL A 124 8.30 -2.74 -1.09
C VAL A 124 9.54 -3.03 -1.94
N PRO A 125 10.53 -3.82 -1.46
CA PRO A 125 11.78 -4.06 -2.18
C PRO A 125 11.57 -4.62 -3.59
N ASP A 126 10.79 -5.69 -3.72
CA ASP A 126 10.32 -6.21 -5.02
C ASP A 126 8.80 -6.04 -5.11
N PRO A 127 8.33 -4.94 -5.76
CA PRO A 127 6.90 -4.65 -5.87
C PRO A 127 6.14 -5.69 -6.69
N VAL A 128 6.77 -6.28 -7.71
CA VAL A 128 6.13 -7.31 -8.54
C VAL A 128 5.92 -8.59 -7.73
N LEU A 129 6.89 -8.96 -6.90
CA LEU A 129 6.74 -10.12 -6.01
C LEU A 129 5.62 -9.89 -4.98
N GLY A 130 5.56 -8.72 -4.34
CA GLY A 130 4.49 -8.38 -3.41
C GLY A 130 3.11 -8.36 -4.06
N LEU A 131 3.01 -7.83 -5.29
CA LEU A 131 1.77 -7.82 -6.06
C LEU A 131 1.35 -9.23 -6.53
N LYS A 132 2.30 -10.14 -6.81
CA LYS A 132 2.01 -11.56 -7.09
C LYS A 132 1.50 -12.29 -5.85
N GLU A 133 2.06 -12.02 -4.68
CA GLU A 133 1.55 -12.56 -3.43
C GLU A 133 0.14 -12.04 -3.13
N ALA A 134 -0.11 -10.73 -3.36
CA ALA A 134 -1.45 -10.16 -3.28
C ALA A 134 -2.43 -10.87 -4.23
N LEU A 135 -2.01 -11.13 -5.48
CA LEU A 135 -2.80 -11.88 -6.46
C LEU A 135 -3.08 -13.31 -6.00
N ARG A 136 -2.10 -13.99 -5.41
CA ARG A 136 -2.24 -15.37 -4.91
C ARG A 136 -3.31 -15.46 -3.82
N VAL A 137 -3.25 -14.56 -2.84
CA VAL A 137 -4.14 -14.61 -1.66
C VAL A 137 -5.56 -14.09 -1.94
N VAL A 138 -5.78 -13.42 -3.06
CA VAL A 138 -7.10 -12.97 -3.50
C VAL A 138 -7.81 -14.08 -4.28
N LYS A 139 -9.13 -14.19 -4.10
CA LYS A 139 -10.00 -15.11 -4.84
C LYS A 139 -10.03 -14.79 -6.34
N PRO A 140 -10.29 -15.77 -7.22
CA PRO A 140 -10.60 -15.48 -8.63
C PRO A 140 -11.69 -14.40 -8.75
N GLY A 141 -11.53 -13.44 -9.67
CA GLY A 141 -12.41 -12.28 -9.81
C GLY A 141 -12.34 -11.24 -8.67
N GLY A 142 -11.55 -11.49 -7.63
CA GLY A 142 -11.36 -10.52 -6.55
C GLY A 142 -10.54 -9.31 -6.96
N ARG A 143 -10.62 -8.22 -6.21
CA ARG A 143 -10.12 -6.91 -6.65
C ARG A 143 -8.90 -6.42 -5.88
N LEU A 144 -8.12 -5.58 -6.55
CA LEU A 144 -7.04 -4.76 -5.99
C LEU A 144 -7.41 -3.29 -6.10
N LEU A 145 -7.43 -2.58 -4.97
CA LEU A 145 -7.68 -1.15 -4.88
C LEU A 145 -6.42 -0.48 -4.32
N MET A 146 -5.83 0.44 -5.09
CA MET A 146 -4.57 1.09 -4.71
C MET A 146 -4.66 2.61 -4.80
N LEU A 147 -3.99 3.28 -3.86
CA LEU A 147 -3.55 4.67 -3.98
C LEU A 147 -2.02 4.66 -3.91
N GLU A 148 -1.37 5.11 -4.97
CA GLU A 148 0.10 5.05 -5.02
C GLU A 148 0.73 6.33 -5.55
N HIS A 149 1.90 6.62 -5.00
CA HIS A 149 2.85 7.56 -5.56
C HIS A 149 3.70 6.84 -6.60
N MET A 150 3.82 7.41 -7.79
CA MET A 150 4.54 6.78 -8.90
C MET A 150 5.19 7.81 -9.84
N LEU A 151 5.91 7.32 -10.83
CA LEU A 151 6.58 8.14 -11.84
C LEU A 151 5.55 9.06 -12.54
N ALA A 152 5.89 10.33 -12.66
CA ALA A 152 5.07 11.32 -13.35
C ALA A 152 4.94 11.04 -14.85
N GLU A 153 3.83 11.46 -15.45
CA GLU A 153 3.63 11.34 -16.90
C GLU A 153 4.43 12.38 -17.73
N PRO A 154 4.52 13.68 -17.32
CA PRO A 154 5.28 14.66 -18.07
C PRO A 154 6.77 14.29 -18.13
N PRO A 155 7.39 14.16 -19.33
CA PRO A 155 8.76 13.62 -19.48
C PRO A 155 9.84 14.40 -18.74
N ALA A 156 9.69 15.72 -18.63
CA ALA A 156 10.66 16.55 -17.90
C ALA A 156 10.60 16.27 -16.39
N LEU A 157 9.39 16.15 -15.83
CA LEU A 157 9.16 15.83 -14.42
C LEU A 157 9.59 14.39 -14.12
N ALA A 158 9.26 13.43 -14.99
CA ALA A 158 9.69 12.04 -14.86
C ALA A 158 11.21 11.92 -14.79
N ARG A 159 11.96 12.63 -15.68
CA ARG A 159 13.42 12.66 -15.65
C ARG A 159 13.97 13.24 -14.35
N ALA A 160 13.40 14.34 -13.88
CA ALA A 160 13.81 14.95 -12.61
C ALA A 160 13.56 13.98 -11.43
N MET A 161 12.41 13.33 -11.38
CA MET A 161 12.09 12.33 -10.35
C MET A 161 13.07 11.15 -10.38
N THR A 162 13.36 10.61 -11.56
CA THR A 162 14.33 9.50 -11.73
C THR A 162 15.74 9.89 -11.28
N TYR A 163 16.15 11.14 -11.53
CA TYR A 163 17.46 11.62 -11.12
C TYR A 163 17.62 11.71 -9.60
N VAL A 164 16.58 12.16 -8.87
CA VAL A 164 16.65 12.33 -7.41
C VAL A 164 16.23 11.06 -6.64
N ASP A 165 15.58 10.09 -7.29
CA ASP A 165 15.06 8.87 -6.68
C ASP A 165 16.09 8.09 -5.83
N PRO A 166 17.34 7.85 -6.29
CA PRO A 166 18.33 7.12 -5.50
C PRO A 166 18.66 7.80 -4.15
N ALA A 167 18.74 9.13 -4.15
CA ALA A 167 19.02 9.89 -2.93
C ALA A 167 17.82 9.83 -1.94
N ILE A 168 16.60 9.97 -2.46
CA ILE A 168 15.38 9.84 -1.66
C ILE A 168 15.24 8.43 -1.09
N HIS A 169 15.48 7.40 -1.92
CA HIS A 169 15.44 6.01 -1.46
C HIS A 169 16.47 5.74 -0.35
N TRP A 170 17.70 6.21 -0.52
CA TRP A 170 18.72 6.06 0.52
C TRP A 170 18.31 6.73 1.83
N MET A 171 17.71 7.92 1.76
CA MET A 171 17.33 8.72 2.93
C MET A 171 16.05 8.22 3.60
N MET A 172 15.01 7.90 2.83
CA MET A 172 13.65 7.65 3.32
C MET A 172 13.19 6.19 3.17
N GLY A 173 13.86 5.40 2.33
CA GLY A 173 13.46 4.02 2.03
C GLY A 173 12.32 3.90 1.02
N VAL A 174 11.95 5.00 0.35
CA VAL A 174 10.89 5.04 -0.67
C VAL A 174 11.47 5.38 -2.04
N HIS A 175 10.93 4.77 -3.08
CA HIS A 175 11.16 5.16 -4.47
C HIS A 175 10.04 6.07 -4.94
N ILE A 176 10.39 7.21 -5.52
CA ILE A 176 9.42 8.17 -6.04
C ILE A 176 9.18 8.03 -7.54
N ALA A 177 10.01 7.27 -8.23
CA ALA A 177 10.01 7.13 -9.69
C ALA A 177 9.65 5.69 -10.15
N ARG A 178 8.76 4.99 -9.44
CA ARG A 178 8.36 3.63 -9.82
C ARG A 178 7.28 3.62 -10.89
N PRO A 179 7.38 2.73 -11.91
CA PRO A 179 6.34 2.47 -12.89
C PRO A 179 5.31 1.49 -12.29
N THR A 180 4.51 1.95 -11.31
CA THR A 180 3.66 1.06 -10.51
C THR A 180 2.55 0.40 -11.33
N VAL A 181 2.02 1.08 -12.35
CA VAL A 181 0.99 0.52 -13.25
C VAL A 181 1.55 -0.70 -13.98
N GLU A 182 2.78 -0.60 -14.49
CA GLU A 182 3.47 -1.69 -15.17
C GLU A 182 3.78 -2.85 -14.21
N HIS A 183 4.11 -2.56 -12.94
CA HIS A 183 4.32 -3.59 -11.93
C HIS A 183 3.02 -4.36 -11.62
N VAL A 184 1.87 -3.67 -11.56
CA VAL A 184 0.55 -4.30 -11.36
C VAL A 184 0.24 -5.25 -12.52
N ALA A 185 0.43 -4.80 -13.76
CA ALA A 185 0.23 -5.64 -14.95
C ALA A 185 1.21 -6.82 -15.00
N ALA A 186 2.51 -6.59 -14.70
CA ALA A 186 3.54 -7.63 -14.68
C ALA A 186 3.32 -8.70 -13.59
N ALA A 187 2.59 -8.37 -12.53
CA ALA A 187 2.20 -9.30 -11.50
C ALA A 187 1.00 -10.19 -11.90
N GLY A 188 0.31 -9.89 -13.01
CA GLY A 188 -0.81 -10.67 -13.55
C GLY A 188 -2.19 -10.11 -13.22
N TRP A 189 -2.28 -8.92 -12.67
CA TRP A 189 -3.55 -8.22 -12.46
C TRP A 189 -4.09 -7.65 -13.77
N LEU A 190 -5.39 -7.73 -13.98
CA LEU A 190 -6.09 -7.03 -15.07
C LEU A 190 -6.54 -5.66 -14.58
N ILE A 191 -5.99 -4.60 -15.17
CA ILE A 191 -6.24 -3.23 -14.75
C ILE A 191 -7.55 -2.75 -15.36
N ASP A 192 -8.51 -2.39 -14.50
CA ASP A 192 -9.82 -1.86 -14.91
C ASP A 192 -9.78 -0.35 -15.07
N GLN A 193 -9.09 0.34 -14.14
CA GLN A 193 -9.06 1.79 -14.10
C GLN A 193 -7.78 2.33 -13.50
N VAL A 194 -7.21 3.37 -14.13
CA VAL A 194 -6.17 4.23 -13.56
C VAL A 194 -6.66 5.67 -13.57
N THR A 195 -6.80 6.27 -12.40
CA THR A 195 -7.30 7.65 -12.24
C THR A 195 -6.22 8.54 -11.66
N PRO A 196 -5.75 9.58 -12.38
CA PRO A 196 -4.83 10.55 -11.82
C PRO A 196 -5.53 11.41 -10.75
N LEU A 197 -4.83 11.64 -9.64
CA LEU A 197 -5.35 12.38 -8.48
C LEU A 197 -4.61 13.69 -8.25
N SER A 198 -3.50 13.92 -8.94
CA SER A 198 -2.65 15.11 -8.79
C SER A 198 -2.08 15.59 -10.11
N TYR A 199 -1.50 16.79 -10.09
CA TYR A 199 -0.73 17.30 -11.23
C TYR A 199 0.39 16.33 -11.62
N GLY A 200 0.61 16.16 -12.92
CA GLY A 200 1.61 15.22 -13.44
C GLY A 200 1.31 13.76 -13.18
N ALA A 201 0.10 13.43 -12.71
CA ALA A 201 -0.33 12.07 -12.38
C ALA A 201 0.64 11.33 -11.41
N ILE A 202 1.30 12.08 -10.51
CA ILE A 202 2.24 11.52 -9.52
C ILE A 202 1.50 10.62 -8.53
N PHE A 203 0.29 11.02 -8.11
CA PHE A 203 -0.60 10.20 -7.31
C PHE A 203 -1.72 9.66 -8.18
N ARG A 204 -1.94 8.35 -8.14
CA ARG A 204 -2.99 7.68 -8.92
C ARG A 204 -3.76 6.69 -8.05
N ARG A 205 -5.05 6.57 -8.37
CA ARG A 205 -5.86 5.44 -7.94
C ARG A 205 -5.82 4.37 -9.03
N ILE A 206 -5.56 3.13 -8.64
CA ILE A 206 -5.60 1.96 -9.52
C ILE A 206 -6.67 1.02 -9.00
N ILE A 207 -7.54 0.55 -9.88
CA ILE A 207 -8.47 -0.55 -9.65
C ILE A 207 -8.12 -1.64 -10.65
N ALA A 208 -7.95 -2.86 -10.15
CA ALA A 208 -7.64 -4.03 -10.95
C ALA A 208 -8.36 -5.26 -10.38
N HIS A 209 -8.48 -6.33 -11.16
CA HIS A 209 -9.03 -7.59 -10.69
C HIS A 209 -8.13 -8.77 -11.05
N LYS A 210 -8.28 -9.85 -10.28
CA LYS A 210 -7.65 -11.13 -10.58
C LYS A 210 -8.42 -11.83 -11.69
N PRO A 211 -7.74 -12.36 -12.74
CA PRO A 211 -8.40 -13.24 -13.71
C PRO A 211 -9.14 -14.40 -13.04
N ASN A 212 -10.24 -14.83 -13.67
CA ASN A 212 -11.01 -16.02 -13.24
C ASN A 212 -10.24 -17.31 -13.44
#